data_a013fbd95ef51cdb3cf9872d7006e312
#
_entry.id   a013fbd95ef51cdb3cf9872d7006e312
#
_cell.length_a   1.000
_cell.length_b   1.000
_cell.length_c   1.000
_cell.angle_alpha   90.00
_cell.angle_beta   90.00
_cell.angle_gamma   90.00
#
_symmetry.space_group_name_H-M   'P 1'
#
loop_
_entity.id
_entity.type
_entity.pdbx_description
1 polymer ?
#
loop_
_entity_poly.entity_id
_entity_poly.type
_entity_poly.pdbx_seq_one_letter_code
_entity_poly.pdbx_strand_id
1 'polypeptide(L)'
;MNQLIIKLFAILVMVVFSNVSIAKPLKPQVTVLHSSSKSSAGESISYPKGTPKMTIVQVIFPVGGKLPKHTHPAPLIVHIMSGEVTSERPNGKKVVYKA
;
A
#
# COMPACT_ATOMS: atom_id res chain seq x y z
N MET A 1 -52.41 18.03 34.60
CA MET A 1 -51.07 17.86 34.08
C MET A 1 -51.00 18.59 32.75
N ASN A 2 -50.07 19.48 32.63
CA ASN A 2 -50.03 20.45 31.56
C ASN A 2 -49.66 19.83 30.21
N GLN A 3 -50.40 20.14 29.19
CA GLN A 3 -50.14 19.75 27.81
C GLN A 3 -48.73 20.14 27.32
N LEU A 4 -48.12 21.15 27.95
CA LEU A 4 -46.77 21.57 27.70
C LEU A 4 -45.73 20.52 28.09
N ILE A 5 -45.93 19.82 29.23
CA ILE A 5 -45.03 18.75 29.68
C ILE A 5 -45.11 17.55 28.74
N ILE A 6 -46.28 17.21 28.26
CA ILE A 6 -46.45 16.11 27.30
C ILE A 6 -45.80 16.43 25.96
N LYS A 7 -45.89 17.68 25.49
CA LYS A 7 -45.22 18.13 24.26
C LYS A 7 -43.68 18.14 24.39
N LEU A 8 -43.18 18.60 25.54
CA LEU A 8 -41.73 18.55 25.85
C LEU A 8 -41.20 17.12 25.91
N PHE A 9 -41.97 16.20 26.52
CA PHE A 9 -41.58 14.80 26.60
C PHE A 9 -41.61 14.12 25.22
N ALA A 10 -42.58 14.43 24.37
CA ALA A 10 -42.65 13.91 22.99
C ALA A 10 -41.47 14.43 22.13
N ILE A 11 -41.07 15.69 22.29
CA ILE A 11 -39.91 16.26 21.60
C ILE A 11 -38.60 15.60 22.08
N LEU A 12 -38.44 15.36 23.39
CA LEU A 12 -37.27 14.68 23.96
C LEU A 12 -37.17 13.23 23.44
N VAL A 13 -38.28 12.51 23.35
CA VAL A 13 -38.30 11.14 22.80
C VAL A 13 -37.95 11.14 21.30
N MET A 14 -38.41 12.13 20.52
CA MET A 14 -38.08 12.26 19.11
C MET A 14 -36.59 12.52 18.88
N VAL A 15 -35.94 13.33 19.74
CA VAL A 15 -34.48 13.63 19.64
C VAL A 15 -33.65 12.39 19.96
N VAL A 16 -34.10 11.53 20.87
CA VAL A 16 -33.36 10.27 21.20
C VAL A 16 -33.40 9.26 20.05
N PHE A 17 -34.46 9.21 19.24
CA PHE A 17 -34.57 8.31 18.12
C PHE A 17 -33.83 8.76 16.85
N SER A 18 -33.41 10.02 16.76
CA SER A 18 -32.76 10.56 15.55
C SER A 18 -31.27 10.24 15.42
N ASN A 19 -30.67 9.54 16.40
CA ASN A 19 -29.24 9.22 16.41
C ASN A 19 -28.94 7.71 16.17
N VAL A 20 -29.85 6.95 15.61
CA VAL A 20 -29.55 5.58 15.18
C VAL A 20 -28.79 5.64 13.86
N SER A 21 -27.48 5.86 13.96
CA SER A 21 -26.58 5.72 12.83
C SER A 21 -26.34 4.22 12.59
N ILE A 22 -26.95 3.67 11.55
CA ILE A 22 -26.65 2.32 11.09
C ILE A 22 -25.29 2.38 10.39
N ALA A 23 -24.25 1.88 11.06
CA ALA A 23 -22.92 1.76 10.46
C ALA A 23 -23.00 0.85 9.23
N LYS A 24 -22.52 1.32 8.07
CA LYS A 24 -22.35 0.47 6.87
C LYS A 24 -21.27 -0.58 7.16
N PRO A 25 -21.46 -1.85 6.72
CA PRO A 25 -20.44 -2.86 6.86
C PRO A 25 -19.15 -2.39 6.14
N LEU A 26 -18.02 -2.48 6.84
CA LEU A 26 -16.70 -2.16 6.28
C LEU A 26 -16.35 -3.22 5.23
N LYS A 27 -16.15 -2.78 3.99
CA LYS A 27 -15.66 -3.63 2.90
C LYS A 27 -14.16 -3.42 2.75
N PRO A 28 -13.37 -4.50 2.56
CA PRO A 28 -11.97 -4.37 2.21
C PRO A 28 -11.79 -3.52 0.94
N GLN A 29 -10.84 -2.60 0.98
CA GLN A 29 -10.39 -1.88 -0.20
C GLN A 29 -9.20 -2.59 -0.80
N VAL A 30 -9.23 -2.84 -2.11
CA VAL A 30 -8.13 -3.43 -2.86
C VAL A 30 -7.65 -2.42 -3.88
N THR A 31 -6.37 -2.08 -3.81
CA THR A 31 -5.72 -1.19 -4.76
C THR A 31 -4.57 -1.93 -5.41
N VAL A 32 -4.56 -1.99 -6.73
CA VAL A 32 -3.42 -2.52 -7.49
C VAL A 32 -2.34 -1.44 -7.53
N LEU A 33 -1.25 -1.66 -6.83
CA LEU A 33 -0.13 -0.70 -6.79
C LEU A 33 0.73 -0.78 -8.05
N HIS A 34 0.88 -1.96 -8.62
CA HIS A 34 1.63 -2.18 -9.85
C HIS A 34 1.21 -3.49 -10.50
N SER A 35 1.20 -3.52 -11.82
CA SER A 35 0.98 -4.74 -12.61
C SER A 35 1.73 -4.61 -13.93
N SER A 36 2.64 -5.54 -14.21
CA SER A 36 3.42 -5.52 -15.44
C SER A 36 3.98 -6.90 -15.74
N SER A 37 4.15 -7.21 -17.01
CA SER A 37 4.94 -8.34 -17.51
C SER A 37 6.37 -7.95 -17.86
N LYS A 38 6.73 -6.68 -17.62
CA LYS A 38 8.07 -6.14 -17.89
C LYS A 38 8.68 -5.56 -16.63
N SER A 39 10.01 -5.64 -16.54
CA SER A 39 10.78 -4.98 -15.50
C SER A 39 10.72 -3.46 -15.63
N SER A 40 11.18 -2.74 -14.62
CA SER A 40 11.32 -1.28 -14.68
C SER A 40 12.30 -0.80 -15.76
N ALA A 41 13.14 -1.68 -16.30
CA ALA A 41 14.03 -1.42 -17.42
C ALA A 41 13.42 -1.80 -18.78
N GLY A 42 12.18 -2.33 -18.82
CA GLY A 42 11.47 -2.72 -20.03
C GLY A 42 11.75 -4.15 -20.50
N GLU A 43 12.54 -4.93 -19.75
CA GLU A 43 12.83 -6.33 -20.06
C GLU A 43 11.64 -7.22 -19.73
N SER A 44 11.39 -8.23 -20.56
CA SER A 44 10.33 -9.22 -20.29
C SER A 44 10.67 -10.04 -19.05
N ILE A 45 9.67 -10.21 -18.18
CA ILE A 45 9.78 -11.03 -16.98
C ILE A 45 9.37 -12.45 -17.32
N SER A 46 10.16 -13.42 -16.90
CA SER A 46 9.81 -14.84 -16.96
C SER A 46 10.07 -15.52 -15.63
N TYR A 47 9.27 -16.53 -15.31
CA TYR A 47 9.53 -17.33 -14.12
C TYR A 47 10.78 -18.18 -14.30
N PRO A 48 11.61 -18.33 -13.24
CA PRO A 48 12.72 -19.30 -13.26
C PRO A 48 12.20 -20.71 -13.47
N LYS A 49 13.01 -21.54 -14.14
CA LYS A 49 12.72 -22.96 -14.31
C LYS A 49 13.10 -23.75 -13.05
N GLY A 50 12.44 -24.86 -12.81
CA GLY A 50 12.72 -25.77 -11.69
C GLY A 50 11.82 -25.55 -10.48
N THR A 51 12.26 -26.00 -9.31
CA THR A 51 11.50 -25.88 -8.07
C THR A 51 11.42 -24.42 -7.65
N PRO A 52 10.22 -23.86 -7.47
CA PRO A 52 10.08 -22.46 -7.09
C PRO A 52 10.56 -22.22 -5.65
N LYS A 53 11.31 -21.15 -5.46
CA LYS A 53 11.71 -20.65 -4.14
C LYS A 53 11.47 -19.15 -4.10
N MET A 54 10.67 -18.71 -3.15
CA MET A 54 10.51 -17.29 -2.83
C MET A 54 11.31 -16.94 -1.57
N THR A 55 12.02 -15.83 -1.63
CA THR A 55 12.75 -15.28 -0.49
C THR A 55 12.35 -13.82 -0.32
N ILE A 56 11.95 -13.43 0.87
CA ILE A 56 11.62 -12.05 1.23
C ILE A 56 12.70 -11.57 2.18
N VAL A 57 13.31 -10.44 1.87
CA VAL A 57 14.35 -9.82 2.71
C VAL A 57 14.00 -8.36 2.96
N GLN A 58 14.37 -7.88 4.13
CA GLN A 58 14.38 -6.45 4.42
C GLN A 58 15.82 -5.96 4.31
N VAL A 59 16.03 -4.88 3.56
CA VAL A 59 17.32 -4.25 3.42
C VAL A 59 17.25 -2.85 4.00
N ILE A 60 18.14 -2.53 4.91
CA ILE A 60 18.26 -1.21 5.52
C ILE A 60 19.58 -0.59 5.05
N PHE A 61 19.47 0.51 4.30
CA PHE A 61 20.64 1.29 3.91
C PHE A 61 20.84 2.43 4.91
N PRO A 62 22.03 2.57 5.49
CA PRO A 62 22.39 3.81 6.15
C PRO A 62 22.45 4.95 5.12
N VAL A 63 22.32 6.18 5.57
CA VAL A 63 22.44 7.35 4.69
C VAL A 63 23.78 7.30 3.95
N GLY A 64 23.77 7.41 2.62
CA GLY A 64 24.96 7.28 1.77
C GLY A 64 25.45 5.84 1.55
N GLY A 65 24.76 4.84 2.13
CA GLY A 65 25.07 3.42 1.89
C GLY A 65 24.83 3.03 0.43
N LYS A 66 25.71 2.18 -0.11
CA LYS A 66 25.64 1.74 -1.50
C LYS A 66 25.85 0.24 -1.60
N LEU A 67 25.17 -0.39 -2.56
CA LEU A 67 25.52 -1.72 -3.03
C LEU A 67 26.36 -1.62 -4.29
N PRO A 68 27.36 -2.50 -4.45
CA PRO A 68 28.11 -2.58 -5.71
C PRO A 68 27.18 -3.01 -6.85
N LYS A 69 27.59 -2.69 -8.07
CA LYS A 69 26.88 -3.13 -9.28
C LYS A 69 26.77 -4.65 -9.30
N HIS A 70 25.56 -5.14 -9.49
CA HIS A 70 25.23 -6.57 -9.49
C HIS A 70 24.02 -6.87 -10.36
N THR A 71 23.78 -8.14 -10.63
CA THR A 71 22.62 -8.65 -11.37
C THR A 71 21.81 -9.61 -10.51
N HIS A 72 20.55 -9.79 -10.86
CA HIS A 72 19.66 -10.76 -10.22
C HIS A 72 19.35 -11.89 -11.20
N PRO A 73 19.49 -13.17 -10.79
CA PRO A 73 19.23 -14.31 -11.67
C PRO A 73 17.71 -14.58 -11.85
N ALA A 74 16.87 -13.93 -11.05
CA ALA A 74 15.43 -14.08 -11.07
C ALA A 74 14.75 -12.72 -10.90
N PRO A 75 13.46 -12.59 -11.26
CA PRO A 75 12.70 -11.36 -11.05
C PRO A 75 12.69 -10.96 -9.58
N LEU A 76 12.83 -9.67 -9.33
CA LEU A 76 12.84 -9.05 -8.01
C LEU A 76 11.70 -8.04 -7.92
N ILE A 77 10.93 -8.13 -6.84
CA ILE A 77 9.94 -7.12 -6.49
C ILE A 77 10.50 -6.33 -5.31
N VAL A 78 10.55 -5.01 -5.45
CA VAL A 78 11.03 -4.10 -4.40
C VAL A 78 9.91 -3.15 -4.01
N HIS A 79 9.68 -3.04 -2.71
CA HIS A 79 8.80 -2.05 -2.13
C HIS A 79 9.60 -1.15 -1.18
N ILE A 80 9.58 0.15 -1.42
CA ILE A 80 10.27 1.11 -0.56
C ILE A 80 9.37 1.46 0.62
N MET A 81 9.73 1.01 1.80
CA MET A 81 8.96 1.23 3.02
C MET A 81 9.15 2.63 3.60
N SER A 82 10.37 3.20 3.46
CA SER A 82 10.69 4.55 3.92
C SER A 82 11.89 5.11 3.16
N GLY A 83 11.96 6.43 3.03
CA GLY A 83 13.06 7.12 2.37
C GLY A 83 13.05 6.97 0.85
N GLU A 84 14.25 7.00 0.27
CA GLU A 84 14.45 6.87 -1.16
C GLU A 84 15.71 6.08 -1.50
N VAL A 85 15.70 5.39 -2.62
CA VAL A 85 16.83 4.63 -3.17
C VAL A 85 17.06 5.05 -4.61
N THR A 86 18.30 5.36 -4.96
CA THR A 86 18.71 5.63 -6.33
C THR A 86 19.33 4.39 -6.93
N SER A 87 18.79 3.95 -8.06
CA SER A 87 19.34 2.86 -8.87
C SER A 87 20.01 3.43 -10.11
N GLU A 88 21.24 3.00 -10.38
CA GLU A 88 21.96 3.32 -11.62
C GLU A 88 21.95 2.11 -12.54
N ARG A 89 21.49 2.31 -13.77
CA ARG A 89 21.43 1.28 -14.82
C ARG A 89 22.74 1.18 -15.57
N PRO A 90 22.99 0.09 -16.33
CA PRO A 90 24.22 -0.09 -17.12
C PRO A 90 24.50 1.06 -18.10
N ASN A 91 23.46 1.73 -18.60
CA ASN A 91 23.59 2.88 -19.50
C ASN A 91 23.87 4.21 -18.76
N GLY A 92 24.13 4.18 -17.44
CA GLY A 92 24.34 5.36 -16.60
C GLY A 92 23.07 6.11 -16.18
N LYS A 93 21.91 5.69 -16.65
CA LYS A 93 20.64 6.31 -16.25
C LYS A 93 20.33 6.01 -14.78
N LYS A 94 20.08 7.07 -14.03
CA LYS A 94 19.67 6.98 -12.62
C LYS A 94 18.16 7.09 -12.47
N VAL A 95 17.61 6.24 -11.63
CA VAL A 95 16.17 6.24 -11.29
C VAL A 95 16.05 6.29 -9.77
N VAL A 96 15.25 7.21 -9.26
CA VAL A 96 14.98 7.36 -7.83
C VAL A 96 13.64 6.71 -7.52
N TYR A 97 13.64 5.79 -6.57
CA TYR A 97 12.45 5.15 -6.04
C TYR A 97 12.19 5.68 -4.64
N LYS A 98 10.97 6.06 -4.37
CA LYS A 98 10.52 6.63 -3.09
C LYS A 98 9.47 5.75 -2.43
N ALA A 99 9.36 5.87 -1.13
CA ALA A 99 8.25 5.30 -0.36
C ALA A 99 6.90 5.92 -0.75
#